data_a6913884790636088da8d386f93a58f1
#
_entry.id   a6913884790636088da8d386f93a58f1
#
_cell.length_a   1.000
_cell.length_b   1.000
_cell.length_c   1.000
_cell.angle_alpha   90.00
_cell.angle_beta   90.00
_cell.angle_gamma   90.00
#
_symmetry.space_group_name_H-M   'P 1'
#
loop_
_entity.id
_entity.type
_entity.pdbx_description
1 polymer ?
#
loop_
_entity_poly.entity_id
_entity_poly.type
_entity_poly.pdbx_seq_one_letter_code
_entity_poly.pdbx_strand_id
1 'polypeptide(L)'
;MSPHDVTRTPDRRWRPDVPLSAVVGGRVFLGVFDAIAVGVVLALWSALTRAGLTYDQITGFAILATAVRETLDAASMRLTMRIQRTNDMSKVQRILSALICPAIGGAVAALVFAPHRLTHLTLLTWVTFILISCAVDQPWKTPMSYEEMKERGRQTRLMTREHFAEEIADGRMTF
;
A
#
# COMPACT_ATOMS: atom_id res chain seq x y z
N MET A 1 -33.72 7.62 35.92
CA MET A 1 -33.06 8.16 34.73
C MET A 1 -32.18 7.06 34.19
N SER A 2 -32.63 6.41 33.14
CA SER A 2 -31.91 5.31 32.48
C SER A 2 -30.93 5.90 31.49
N PRO A 3 -29.65 5.60 31.59
CA PRO A 3 -28.72 5.95 30.53
C PRO A 3 -28.91 4.94 29.40
N HIS A 4 -29.63 5.31 28.36
CA HIS A 4 -29.57 4.61 27.10
C HIS A 4 -28.16 4.78 26.55
N ASP A 5 -27.34 3.83 26.87
CA ASP A 5 -26.04 3.60 26.23
C ASP A 5 -26.34 3.15 24.82
N VAL A 6 -26.53 4.13 23.95
CA VAL A 6 -26.61 3.92 22.52
C VAL A 6 -25.17 3.60 22.08
N THR A 7 -24.83 2.32 22.14
CA THR A 7 -23.69 1.79 21.38
C THR A 7 -24.00 2.06 19.90
N ARG A 8 -23.74 3.30 19.47
CA ARG A 8 -23.72 3.67 18.07
C ARG A 8 -22.61 2.84 17.43
N THR A 9 -22.98 1.74 16.81
CA THR A 9 -22.13 1.12 15.79
C THR A 9 -21.70 2.25 14.87
N PRO A 10 -20.39 2.48 14.73
CA PRO A 10 -19.91 3.55 13.85
C PRO A 10 -20.55 3.36 12.50
N ASP A 11 -21.15 4.43 11.96
CA ASP A 11 -21.85 4.42 10.68
C ASP A 11 -20.82 4.07 9.60
N ARG A 12 -20.74 2.80 9.26
CA ARG A 12 -19.83 2.23 8.26
C ARG A 12 -20.28 2.52 6.82
N ARG A 13 -21.12 3.54 6.63
CA ARG A 13 -21.56 3.90 5.30
C ARG A 13 -20.39 4.41 4.49
N TRP A 14 -20.20 3.76 3.35
CA TRP A 14 -19.23 4.20 2.34
C TRP A 14 -19.46 5.69 2.02
N ARG A 15 -18.43 6.51 2.25
CA ARG A 15 -18.45 7.92 1.84
C ARG A 15 -17.67 8.04 0.55
N PRO A 16 -18.33 8.43 -0.56
CA PRO A 16 -17.68 8.63 -1.84
C PRO A 16 -16.77 9.88 -1.89
N ASP A 17 -16.54 10.52 -0.75
CA ASP A 17 -16.03 11.88 -0.65
C ASP A 17 -14.51 12.00 -0.82
N VAL A 18 -13.77 10.88 -0.92
CA VAL A 18 -12.35 10.96 -1.23
C VAL A 18 -12.19 11.03 -2.74
N PRO A 19 -11.70 12.16 -3.29
CA PRO A 19 -11.52 12.31 -4.72
C PRO A 19 -10.60 11.23 -5.26
N LEU A 20 -10.95 10.71 -6.45
CA LEU A 20 -10.18 9.63 -7.09
C LEU A 20 -8.70 9.98 -7.22
N SER A 21 -8.40 11.24 -7.50
CA SER A 21 -7.04 11.77 -7.60
C SER A 21 -6.22 11.60 -6.31
N ALA A 22 -6.83 11.77 -5.13
CA ALA A 22 -6.14 11.60 -3.85
C ALA A 22 -5.82 10.11 -3.58
N VAL A 23 -6.75 9.20 -3.94
CA VAL A 23 -6.52 7.75 -3.81
C VAL A 23 -5.42 7.30 -4.76
N VAL A 24 -5.49 7.72 -6.02
CA VAL A 24 -4.48 7.39 -7.03
C VAL A 24 -3.12 8.00 -6.66
N GLY A 25 -3.09 9.27 -6.24
CA GLY A 25 -1.86 9.95 -5.83
C GLY A 25 -1.16 9.24 -4.66
N GLY A 26 -1.92 8.84 -3.63
CA GLY A 26 -1.38 8.07 -2.51
C GLY A 26 -0.83 6.71 -2.93
N ARG A 27 -1.52 6.02 -3.83
CA ARG A 27 -1.07 4.72 -4.37
C ARG A 27 0.17 4.84 -5.24
N VAL A 28 0.23 5.83 -6.13
CA VAL A 28 1.42 6.10 -6.95
C VAL A 28 2.63 6.43 -6.07
N PHE A 29 2.44 7.23 -5.03
CA PHE A 29 3.51 7.57 -4.10
C PHE A 29 4.06 6.32 -3.37
N LEU A 30 3.19 5.48 -2.83
CA LEU A 30 3.60 4.21 -2.21
C LEU A 30 4.23 3.26 -3.24
N GLY A 31 3.67 3.18 -4.44
CA GLY A 31 4.20 2.37 -5.53
C GLY A 31 5.63 2.72 -5.93
N VAL A 32 6.07 3.97 -5.78
CA VAL A 32 7.48 4.34 -6.04
C VAL A 32 8.43 3.60 -5.10
N PHE A 33 8.12 3.52 -3.81
CA PHE A 33 8.95 2.80 -2.84
C PHE A 33 8.98 1.30 -3.13
N ASP A 34 7.84 0.72 -3.50
CA ASP A 34 7.73 -0.68 -3.88
C ASP A 34 8.54 -0.98 -5.14
N ALA A 35 8.47 -0.12 -6.16
CA ALA A 35 9.26 -0.26 -7.38
C ALA A 35 10.77 -0.18 -7.10
N ILE A 36 11.21 0.73 -6.23
CA ILE A 36 12.61 0.82 -5.81
C ILE A 36 13.03 -0.48 -5.11
N ALA A 37 12.24 -0.98 -4.16
CA ALA A 37 12.56 -2.20 -3.42
C ALA A 37 12.66 -3.41 -4.37
N VAL A 38 11.70 -3.59 -5.27
CA VAL A 38 11.73 -4.66 -6.31
C VAL A 38 12.94 -4.50 -7.21
N GLY A 39 13.23 -3.28 -7.67
CA GLY A 39 14.39 -3.00 -8.52
C GLY A 39 15.71 -3.36 -7.86
N VAL A 40 15.90 -3.00 -6.59
CA VAL A 40 17.07 -3.35 -5.78
C VAL A 40 17.22 -4.86 -5.65
N VAL A 41 16.14 -5.57 -5.31
CA VAL A 41 16.16 -7.03 -5.16
C VAL A 41 16.51 -7.71 -6.49
N LEU A 42 15.94 -7.25 -7.60
CA LEU A 42 16.24 -7.76 -8.94
C LEU A 42 17.69 -7.49 -9.35
N ALA A 43 18.21 -6.31 -9.05
CA ALA A 43 19.60 -5.95 -9.34
C ALA A 43 20.58 -6.84 -8.56
N LEU A 44 20.34 -7.03 -7.26
CA LEU A 44 21.13 -7.91 -6.41
C LEU A 44 21.05 -9.37 -6.89
N TRP A 45 19.85 -9.86 -7.17
CA TRP A 45 19.66 -11.21 -7.70
C TRP A 45 20.38 -11.39 -9.04
N SER A 46 20.26 -10.43 -9.96
CA SER A 46 20.94 -10.47 -11.27
C SER A 46 22.47 -10.49 -11.12
N ALA A 47 23.00 -9.69 -10.20
CA ALA A 47 24.44 -9.67 -9.91
C ALA A 47 24.93 -11.01 -9.31
N LEU A 48 24.20 -11.55 -8.32
CA LEU A 48 24.57 -12.80 -7.64
C LEU A 48 24.47 -14.02 -8.54
N THR A 49 23.46 -14.09 -9.40
CA THR A 49 23.22 -15.23 -10.28
C THR A 49 23.85 -15.07 -11.67
N ARG A 50 24.51 -13.94 -11.92
CA ARG A 50 25.03 -13.57 -13.24
C ARG A 50 23.94 -13.65 -14.32
N ALA A 51 22.73 -13.26 -13.96
CA ALA A 51 21.57 -13.38 -14.83
C ALA A 51 21.62 -12.46 -16.06
N GLY A 52 22.46 -11.43 -16.05
CA GLY A 52 22.68 -10.53 -17.19
C GLY A 52 21.47 -9.65 -17.52
N LEU A 53 20.61 -9.34 -16.53
CA LEU A 53 19.52 -8.37 -16.73
C LEU A 53 20.11 -6.98 -16.92
N THR A 54 19.66 -6.27 -17.96
CA THR A 54 20.05 -4.89 -18.20
C THR A 54 19.33 -3.95 -17.20
N TYR A 55 19.89 -2.76 -17.03
CA TYR A 55 19.27 -1.72 -16.20
C TYR A 55 17.83 -1.41 -16.61
N ASP A 56 17.60 -1.28 -17.93
CA ASP A 56 16.27 -0.99 -18.48
C ASP A 56 15.28 -2.13 -18.21
N GLN A 57 15.73 -3.38 -18.28
CA GLN A 57 14.89 -4.53 -17.94
C GLN A 57 14.51 -4.53 -16.46
N ILE A 58 15.46 -4.25 -15.57
CA ILE A 58 15.21 -4.19 -14.12
C ILE A 58 14.24 -3.08 -13.79
N THR A 59 14.48 -1.88 -14.32
CA THR A 59 13.65 -0.69 -14.06
C THR A 59 12.25 -0.87 -14.65
N GLY A 60 12.16 -1.27 -15.92
CA GLY A 60 10.88 -1.51 -16.58
C GLY A 60 10.06 -2.60 -15.89
N PHE A 61 10.73 -3.69 -15.48
CA PHE A 61 10.10 -4.77 -14.72
C PHE A 61 9.54 -4.26 -13.39
N ALA A 62 10.34 -3.56 -12.59
CA ALA A 62 9.94 -3.07 -11.28
C ALA A 62 8.75 -2.12 -11.37
N ILE A 63 8.77 -1.19 -12.33
CA ILE A 63 7.67 -0.25 -12.55
C ILE A 63 6.41 -1.00 -12.99
N LEU A 64 6.51 -1.91 -13.97
CA LEU A 64 5.34 -2.63 -14.48
C LEU A 64 4.74 -3.55 -13.42
N ALA A 65 5.57 -4.32 -12.71
CA ALA A 65 5.10 -5.22 -11.65
C ALA A 65 4.33 -4.45 -10.56
N THR A 66 4.88 -3.31 -10.14
CA THR A 66 4.26 -2.45 -9.12
C THR A 66 2.98 -1.80 -9.65
N ALA A 67 2.99 -1.25 -10.86
CA ALA A 67 1.81 -0.62 -11.45
C ALA A 67 0.64 -1.61 -11.59
N VAL A 68 0.91 -2.83 -12.04
CA VAL A 68 -0.11 -3.88 -12.16
C VAL A 68 -0.61 -4.28 -10.77
N ARG A 69 0.29 -4.51 -9.80
CA ARG A 69 -0.09 -4.82 -8.41
C ARG A 69 -1.01 -3.76 -7.83
N GLU A 70 -0.61 -2.49 -7.86
CA GLU A 70 -1.38 -1.38 -7.27
C GLU A 70 -2.73 -1.19 -7.96
N THR A 71 -2.78 -1.35 -9.29
CA THR A 71 -4.03 -1.28 -10.05
C THR A 71 -4.99 -2.39 -9.66
N LEU A 72 -4.51 -3.63 -9.57
CA LEU A 72 -5.31 -4.78 -9.19
C LEU A 72 -5.80 -4.68 -7.74
N ASP A 73 -4.94 -4.25 -6.83
CA ASP A 73 -5.33 -4.08 -5.43
C ASP A 73 -6.39 -2.97 -5.28
N ALA A 74 -6.22 -1.83 -5.95
CA ALA A 74 -7.22 -0.76 -5.97
C ALA A 74 -8.55 -1.22 -6.61
N ALA A 75 -8.48 -1.98 -7.69
CA ALA A 75 -9.67 -2.51 -8.37
C ALA A 75 -10.40 -3.54 -7.50
N SER A 76 -9.67 -4.48 -6.90
CA SER A 76 -10.25 -5.51 -6.01
C SER A 76 -10.92 -4.88 -4.78
N MET A 77 -10.27 -3.91 -4.17
CA MET A 77 -10.82 -3.16 -3.03
C MET A 77 -12.13 -2.44 -3.41
N ARG A 78 -12.14 -1.71 -4.53
CA ARG A 78 -13.35 -1.00 -4.98
C ARG A 78 -14.48 -1.95 -5.35
N LEU A 79 -14.17 -3.03 -6.05
CA LEU A 79 -15.16 -4.02 -6.45
C LEU A 79 -15.79 -4.66 -5.20
N THR A 80 -14.97 -5.04 -4.24
CA THR A 80 -15.43 -5.63 -2.97
C THR A 80 -16.33 -4.67 -2.19
N MET A 81 -15.90 -3.41 -2.02
CA MET A 81 -16.69 -2.39 -1.34
C MET A 81 -18.04 -2.16 -2.04
N ARG A 82 -18.05 -2.14 -3.37
CA ARG A 82 -19.26 -1.95 -4.16
C ARG A 82 -20.23 -3.12 -4.01
N ILE A 83 -19.74 -4.36 -4.07
CA ILE A 83 -20.55 -5.58 -3.98
C ILE A 83 -21.11 -5.74 -2.57
N GLN A 84 -20.28 -5.58 -1.56
CA GLN A 84 -20.65 -5.81 -0.17
C GLN A 84 -21.34 -4.61 0.49
N ARG A 85 -21.37 -3.46 -0.18
CA ARG A 85 -21.86 -2.17 0.37
C ARG A 85 -21.25 -1.84 1.73
N THR A 86 -20.00 -2.23 1.94
CA THR A 86 -19.24 -2.02 3.17
C THR A 86 -18.01 -1.18 2.88
N ASN A 87 -17.57 -0.42 3.87
CA ASN A 87 -16.35 0.39 3.75
C ASN A 87 -15.07 -0.38 4.07
N ASP A 88 -15.19 -1.66 4.42
CA ASP A 88 -14.06 -2.48 4.85
C ASP A 88 -14.01 -3.81 4.11
N MET A 89 -12.80 -4.16 3.67
CA MET A 89 -12.50 -5.52 3.24
C MET A 89 -12.36 -6.44 4.47
N SER A 90 -12.88 -7.66 4.38
CA SER A 90 -12.61 -8.67 5.40
C SER A 90 -11.10 -8.98 5.49
N LYS A 91 -10.65 -9.49 6.64
CA LYS A 91 -9.24 -9.90 6.80
C LYS A 91 -8.80 -10.89 5.72
N VAL A 92 -9.66 -11.85 5.41
CA VAL A 92 -9.39 -12.86 4.38
C VAL A 92 -9.20 -12.23 3.01
N GLN A 93 -10.07 -11.29 2.62
CA GLN A 93 -9.96 -10.60 1.33
C GLN A 93 -8.68 -9.78 1.22
N ARG A 94 -8.27 -9.10 2.29
CA ARG A 94 -7.00 -8.34 2.34
C ARG A 94 -5.79 -9.26 2.20
N ILE A 95 -5.78 -10.40 2.90
CA ILE A 95 -4.71 -11.39 2.78
C ILE A 95 -4.67 -11.97 1.37
N LEU A 96 -5.83 -12.32 0.79
CA LEU A 96 -5.90 -12.83 -0.57
C LEU A 96 -5.42 -11.79 -1.60
N SER A 97 -5.80 -10.53 -1.47
CA SER A 97 -5.31 -9.44 -2.33
C SER A 97 -3.80 -9.30 -2.22
N ALA A 98 -3.26 -9.28 -0.98
CA ALA A 98 -1.82 -9.21 -0.73
C ALA A 98 -1.02 -10.40 -1.27
N LEU A 99 -1.64 -11.54 -1.50
CA LEU A 99 -1.02 -12.72 -2.10
C LEU A 99 -1.15 -12.76 -3.63
N ILE A 100 -2.34 -12.48 -4.15
CA ILE A 100 -2.67 -12.69 -5.56
C ILE A 100 -2.18 -11.52 -6.43
N CYS A 101 -2.42 -10.28 -6.01
CA CYS A 101 -2.05 -9.11 -6.83
C CYS A 101 -0.54 -9.04 -7.12
N PRO A 102 0.36 -9.29 -6.16
CA PRO A 102 1.80 -9.36 -6.43
C PRO A 102 2.21 -10.47 -7.39
N ALA A 103 1.58 -11.65 -7.28
CA ALA A 103 1.87 -12.77 -8.18
C ALA A 103 1.54 -12.42 -9.64
N ILE A 104 0.37 -11.81 -9.86
CA ILE A 104 -0.04 -11.36 -11.20
C ILE A 104 0.88 -10.24 -11.68
N GLY A 105 1.20 -9.26 -10.85
CA GLY A 105 2.10 -8.16 -11.21
C GLY A 105 3.47 -8.67 -11.63
N GLY A 106 4.07 -9.58 -10.86
CA GLY A 106 5.34 -10.22 -11.17
C GLY A 106 5.28 -11.05 -12.45
N ALA A 107 4.20 -11.82 -12.66
CA ALA A 107 4.03 -12.64 -13.84
C ALA A 107 3.90 -11.79 -15.12
N VAL A 108 3.09 -10.73 -15.09
CA VAL A 108 2.92 -9.82 -16.23
C VAL A 108 4.25 -9.14 -16.58
N ALA A 109 4.97 -8.64 -15.58
CA ALA A 109 6.26 -8.01 -15.83
C ALA A 109 7.31 -9.01 -16.36
N ALA A 110 7.33 -10.23 -15.84
CA ALA A 110 8.24 -11.27 -16.31
C ALA A 110 7.94 -11.70 -17.75
N LEU A 111 6.67 -11.79 -18.13
CA LEU A 111 6.28 -12.08 -19.52
C LEU A 111 6.77 -11.01 -20.51
N VAL A 112 6.75 -9.74 -20.09
CA VAL A 112 7.16 -8.62 -20.96
C VAL A 112 8.68 -8.50 -21.05
N PHE A 113 9.38 -8.56 -19.93
CA PHE A 113 10.80 -8.21 -19.88
C PHE A 113 11.77 -9.41 -19.90
N ALA A 114 11.34 -10.58 -19.46
CA ALA A 114 12.20 -11.76 -19.37
C ALA A 114 11.38 -13.07 -19.38
N PRO A 115 10.69 -13.40 -20.48
CA PRO A 115 9.77 -14.55 -20.54
C PRO A 115 10.47 -15.90 -20.28
N HIS A 116 11.74 -16.01 -20.62
CA HIS A 116 12.55 -17.21 -20.37
C HIS A 116 12.89 -17.43 -18.88
N ARG A 117 12.61 -16.45 -18.01
CA ARG A 117 12.81 -16.50 -16.55
C ARG A 117 11.53 -16.28 -15.76
N LEU A 118 10.39 -16.49 -16.41
CA LEU A 118 9.05 -16.21 -15.86
C LEU A 118 8.90 -16.68 -14.41
N THR A 119 9.13 -17.95 -14.15
CA THR A 119 8.92 -18.54 -12.82
C THR A 119 9.79 -17.91 -11.73
N HIS A 120 11.09 -17.76 -12.03
CA HIS A 120 12.03 -17.24 -11.03
C HIS A 120 11.76 -15.76 -10.69
N LEU A 121 11.52 -14.95 -11.71
CA LEU A 121 11.27 -13.52 -11.50
C LEU A 121 9.92 -13.27 -10.86
N THR A 122 8.89 -14.02 -11.26
CA THR A 122 7.58 -13.96 -10.60
C THR A 122 7.68 -14.33 -9.13
N LEU A 123 8.36 -15.43 -8.80
CA LEU A 123 8.51 -15.88 -7.41
C LEU A 123 9.31 -14.87 -6.58
N LEU A 124 10.42 -14.38 -7.10
CA LEU A 124 11.26 -13.39 -6.43
C LEU A 124 10.47 -12.10 -6.12
N THR A 125 9.76 -11.60 -7.12
CA THR A 125 8.92 -10.40 -6.98
C THR A 125 7.77 -10.64 -6.01
N TRP A 126 7.12 -11.78 -6.08
CA TRP A 126 6.05 -12.18 -5.19
C TRP A 126 6.52 -12.22 -3.73
N VAL A 127 7.66 -12.86 -3.46
CA VAL A 127 8.24 -12.89 -2.11
C VAL A 127 8.59 -11.49 -1.64
N THR A 128 9.19 -10.66 -2.51
CA THR A 128 9.54 -9.27 -2.18
C THR A 128 8.31 -8.47 -1.76
N PHE A 129 7.23 -8.53 -2.53
CA PHE A 129 5.99 -7.82 -2.18
C PHE A 129 5.32 -8.38 -0.92
N ILE A 130 5.36 -9.68 -0.69
CA ILE A 130 4.86 -10.26 0.57
C ILE A 130 5.64 -9.72 1.77
N LEU A 131 6.97 -9.66 1.68
CA LEU A 131 7.80 -9.12 2.76
C LEU A 131 7.48 -7.64 3.01
N ILE A 132 7.30 -6.84 1.96
CA ILE A 132 6.87 -5.44 2.08
C ILE A 132 5.49 -5.36 2.75
N SER A 133 4.52 -6.13 2.26
CA SER A 133 3.17 -6.14 2.85
C SER A 133 3.16 -6.61 4.31
N CYS A 134 4.02 -7.57 4.67
CA CYS A 134 4.19 -8.00 6.05
C CYS A 134 4.78 -6.90 6.94
N ALA A 135 5.73 -6.15 6.42
CA ALA A 135 6.42 -5.10 7.18
C ALA A 135 5.56 -3.82 7.30
N VAL A 136 4.91 -3.41 6.22
CA VAL A 136 4.24 -2.11 6.10
C VAL A 136 2.73 -2.24 6.27
N ASP A 137 2.06 -3.01 5.42
CA ASP A 137 0.60 -3.05 5.33
C ASP A 137 -0.04 -3.87 6.45
N GLN A 138 0.65 -4.90 6.92
CA GLN A 138 0.19 -5.80 7.97
C GLN A 138 -1.29 -6.22 7.77
N PRO A 139 -1.62 -6.92 6.67
CA PRO A 139 -3.00 -7.16 6.22
C PRO A 139 -3.86 -7.93 7.23
N TRP A 140 -3.24 -8.56 8.22
CA TRP A 140 -3.92 -9.24 9.34
C TRP A 140 -4.40 -8.29 10.45
N LYS A 141 -3.85 -7.05 10.52
CA LYS A 141 -4.30 -6.07 11.51
C LYS A 141 -5.64 -5.48 11.09
N THR A 142 -6.50 -5.23 12.07
CA THR A 142 -7.73 -4.50 11.82
C THR A 142 -7.36 -3.06 11.46
N PRO A 143 -7.83 -2.52 10.33
CA PRO A 143 -7.59 -1.13 9.99
C PRO A 143 -8.17 -0.23 11.08
N MET A 144 -7.49 0.86 11.38
CA MET A 144 -8.03 1.88 12.27
C MET A 144 -9.33 2.43 11.68
N SER A 145 -10.30 2.65 12.54
CA SER A 145 -11.52 3.36 12.14
C SER A 145 -11.17 4.80 11.72
N TYR A 146 -12.04 5.42 10.92
CA TYR A 146 -11.85 6.81 10.51
C TYR A 146 -11.71 7.75 11.72
N GLU A 147 -12.49 7.52 12.78
CA GLU A 147 -12.44 8.32 14.01
C GLU A 147 -11.11 8.13 14.75
N GLU A 148 -10.60 6.91 14.84
CA GLU A 148 -9.27 6.64 15.42
C GLU A 148 -8.15 7.28 14.61
N MET A 149 -8.25 7.25 13.28
CA MET A 149 -7.27 7.89 12.39
C MET A 149 -7.29 9.42 12.56
N LYS A 150 -8.48 10.02 12.65
CA LYS A 150 -8.67 11.45 12.88
C LYS A 150 -8.15 11.87 14.26
N GLU A 151 -8.44 11.10 15.30
CA GLU A 151 -7.97 11.38 16.65
C GLU A 151 -6.45 11.24 16.75
N ARG A 152 -5.87 10.20 16.14
CA ARG A 152 -4.42 10.04 16.07
C ARG A 152 -3.75 11.19 15.31
N GLY A 153 -4.34 11.64 14.20
CA GLY A 153 -3.88 12.82 13.46
C GLY A 153 -3.94 14.10 14.29
N ARG A 154 -4.99 14.26 15.12
CA ARG A 154 -5.09 15.39 16.07
C ARG A 154 -4.01 15.32 17.14
N GLN A 155 -3.81 14.15 17.75
CA GLN A 155 -2.78 13.95 18.78
C GLN A 155 -1.37 14.20 18.22
N THR A 156 -1.08 13.68 17.01
CA THR A 156 0.21 13.94 16.35
C THR A 156 0.44 15.45 16.15
N ARG A 157 -0.58 16.18 15.68
CA ARG A 157 -0.46 17.66 15.51
C ARG A 157 -0.22 18.37 16.83
N LEU A 158 -0.89 17.94 17.93
CA LEU A 158 -0.68 18.52 19.24
C LEU A 158 0.74 18.26 19.75
N MET A 159 1.21 17.01 19.66
CA MET A 159 2.60 16.66 20.04
C MET A 159 3.62 17.42 19.21
N THR A 160 3.41 17.55 17.90
CA THR A 160 4.29 18.32 17.04
C THR A 160 4.30 19.79 17.45
N ARG A 161 3.13 20.35 17.75
CA ARG A 161 3.00 21.74 18.18
C ARG A 161 3.65 21.99 19.54
N GLU A 162 3.51 21.07 20.49
CA GLU A 162 4.17 21.12 21.80
C GLU A 162 5.69 21.01 21.65
N HIS A 163 6.15 20.06 20.81
CA HIS A 163 7.58 19.87 20.57
C HIS A 163 8.28 21.11 19.98
N PHE A 164 7.58 21.83 19.10
CA PHE A 164 8.10 23.04 18.46
C PHE A 164 7.55 24.34 19.08
N ALA A 165 6.88 24.25 20.25
CA ALA A 165 6.27 25.42 20.88
C ALA A 165 7.31 26.53 21.20
N GLU A 166 8.50 26.16 21.62
CA GLU A 166 9.59 27.11 21.89
C GLU A 166 10.09 27.78 20.60
N GLU A 167 10.26 27.01 19.52
CA GLU A 167 10.72 27.53 18.22
C GLU A 167 9.67 28.42 17.55
N ILE A 168 8.37 28.10 17.77
CA ILE A 168 7.24 28.93 17.31
C ILE A 168 7.18 30.24 18.14
N ALA A 169 7.39 30.15 19.46
CA ALA A 169 7.38 31.30 20.35
C ALA A 169 8.54 32.29 20.04
N ASP A 170 9.67 31.74 19.64
CA ASP A 170 10.84 32.52 19.22
C ASP A 170 10.74 33.08 17.79
N GLY A 171 9.62 32.81 17.07
CA GLY A 171 9.40 33.28 15.71
C GLY A 171 10.31 32.63 14.66
N ARG A 172 10.97 31.51 15.00
CA ARG A 172 11.86 30.77 14.10
C ARG A 172 11.09 29.84 13.15
N MET A 173 9.88 29.44 13.51
CA MET A 173 8.97 28.69 12.62
C MET A 173 7.58 29.33 12.56
N THR A 174 7.05 29.49 11.36
CA THR A 174 5.64 29.83 11.09
C THR A 174 4.99 28.66 10.37
N PHE A 175 3.84 28.21 10.86
CA PHE A 175 2.99 27.21 10.20
C PHE A 175 1.83 27.89 9.50
#